data_bc0d695502cc2f327c10d789c9e2d3f6
#
_entry.id   bc0d695502cc2f327c10d789c9e2d3f6
#
_cell.length_a   1.000
_cell.length_b   1.000
_cell.length_c   1.000
_cell.angle_alpha   90.00
_cell.angle_beta   90.00
_cell.angle_gamma   90.00
#
_symmetry.space_group_name_H-M   'P 1'
#
loop_
_entity.id
_entity.type
_entity.pdbx_description
1 polymer ?
#
loop_
_entity_poly.entity_id
_entity_poly.type
_entity_poly.pdbx_seq_one_letter_code
_entity_poly.pdbx_strand_id
1 'polypeptide(L)'
;IGVRLVGSEMCIRDRFDRIYGDILKRYYGHNEGIMNIKDTYTVEWAYIPHFYRNFYVYQYATSISAAYFLTDKILNKEKGSKETLINILQAGGSNYPFDILLNAGVDMSSEAVYSSIISRMDQLMDEVELILNK
;
A
#
# COMPACT_ATOMS: atom_id res chain seq x y z
N ILE A 1 -38.96 12.07 -9.78
CA ILE A 1 -37.48 11.95 -9.61
C ILE A 1 -36.89 12.43 -10.92
N GLY A 2 -36.35 13.64 -10.92
CA GLY A 2 -35.97 14.31 -12.15
C GLY A 2 -34.82 13.58 -12.87
N VAL A 3 -34.89 13.57 -14.20
CA VAL A 3 -33.90 13.08 -15.17
C VAL A 3 -32.48 13.58 -14.87
N ARG A 4 -32.33 14.61 -14.07
CA ARG A 4 -31.06 15.21 -13.65
C ARG A 4 -30.24 14.36 -12.69
N LEU A 5 -30.86 13.46 -11.89
CA LEU A 5 -30.15 12.56 -10.96
C LEU A 5 -29.54 11.36 -11.71
N VAL A 6 -30.28 10.80 -12.66
CA VAL A 6 -29.79 9.67 -13.47
C VAL A 6 -28.56 10.06 -14.31
N GLY A 7 -28.54 11.28 -14.88
CA GLY A 7 -27.38 11.75 -15.64
C GLY A 7 -26.12 12.02 -14.77
N SER A 8 -26.29 12.46 -13.52
CA SER A 8 -25.18 12.73 -12.62
C SER A 8 -24.54 11.44 -12.09
N GLU A 9 -25.34 10.41 -11.79
CA GLU A 9 -24.86 9.11 -11.35
C GLU A 9 -24.03 8.38 -12.44
N MET A 10 -24.51 8.42 -13.69
CA MET A 10 -23.74 7.88 -14.82
C MET A 10 -22.40 8.61 -14.99
N CYS A 11 -22.36 9.93 -14.91
CA CYS A 11 -21.12 10.69 -15.00
C CYS A 11 -20.15 10.38 -13.85
N ILE A 12 -20.65 10.12 -12.65
CA ILE A 12 -19.81 9.74 -11.49
C ILE A 12 -19.20 8.36 -11.70
N ARG A 13 -20.00 7.39 -12.09
CA ARG A 13 -19.53 6.03 -12.39
C ARG A 13 -18.47 6.03 -13.47
N ASP A 14 -18.75 6.65 -14.61
CA ASP A 14 -17.81 6.71 -15.73
C ASP A 14 -16.48 7.38 -15.34
N ARG A 15 -16.55 8.34 -14.41
CA ARG A 15 -15.35 8.98 -13.86
C ARG A 15 -14.54 8.02 -12.99
N PHE A 16 -15.18 7.22 -12.15
CA PHE A 16 -14.48 6.21 -11.36
C PHE A 16 -13.89 5.11 -12.24
N ASP A 17 -14.65 4.61 -13.20
CA ASP A 17 -14.18 3.61 -14.17
C ASP A 17 -12.92 4.10 -14.89
N ARG A 18 -12.91 5.37 -15.32
CA ARG A 18 -11.76 5.97 -15.96
C ARG A 18 -10.56 6.08 -15.02
N ILE A 19 -10.74 6.65 -13.82
CA ILE A 19 -9.64 6.82 -12.85
C ILE A 19 -9.04 5.47 -12.49
N TYR A 20 -9.87 4.50 -12.18
CA TYR A 20 -9.43 3.16 -11.81
C TYR A 20 -8.73 2.46 -12.98
N GLY A 21 -9.31 2.55 -14.17
CA GLY A 21 -8.73 1.99 -15.39
C GLY A 21 -7.38 2.60 -15.75
N ASP A 22 -7.20 3.92 -15.62
CA ASP A 22 -5.93 4.60 -15.85
C ASP A 22 -4.85 4.11 -14.86
N ILE A 23 -5.23 3.92 -13.60
CA ILE A 23 -4.34 3.37 -12.56
C ILE A 23 -3.95 1.94 -12.91
N LEU A 24 -4.92 1.07 -13.22
CA LEU A 24 -4.64 -0.31 -13.61
C LEU A 24 -3.69 -0.39 -14.81
N LYS A 25 -3.99 0.35 -15.88
CA LYS A 25 -3.18 0.38 -17.11
C LYS A 25 -1.74 0.79 -16.81
N ARG A 26 -1.56 1.77 -15.94
CA ARG A 26 -0.23 2.26 -15.54
C ARG A 26 0.54 1.22 -14.72
N TYR A 27 -0.09 0.63 -13.69
CA TYR A 27 0.61 -0.27 -12.76
C TYR A 27 0.87 -1.65 -13.35
N TYR A 28 0.04 -2.10 -14.29
CA TYR A 28 0.21 -3.38 -14.96
C TYR A 28 0.93 -3.30 -16.31
N GLY A 29 1.46 -2.13 -16.66
CA GLY A 29 2.24 -1.97 -17.89
C GLY A 29 1.45 -2.24 -19.15
N HIS A 30 0.18 -1.76 -19.22
CA HIS A 30 -0.67 -1.98 -20.39
C HIS A 30 -0.09 -1.35 -21.65
N ASN A 31 0.38 -0.12 -21.54
CA ASN A 31 0.96 0.63 -22.66
C ASN A 31 2.32 0.07 -23.09
N GLU A 32 3.02 -0.56 -22.17
CA GLU A 32 4.30 -1.23 -22.39
C GLU A 32 4.14 -2.67 -22.91
N GLY A 33 2.89 -3.13 -23.07
CA GLY A 33 2.59 -4.46 -23.59
C GLY A 33 2.82 -5.60 -22.60
N ILE A 34 3.03 -5.29 -21.30
CA ILE A 34 3.27 -6.31 -20.25
C ILE A 34 1.98 -7.06 -19.96
N MET A 35 0.88 -6.34 -19.74
CA MET A 35 -0.43 -6.93 -19.47
C MET A 35 -1.54 -6.22 -20.25
N ASN A 36 -2.41 -6.99 -20.90
CA ASN A 36 -3.56 -6.43 -21.60
C ASN A 36 -4.73 -6.20 -20.63
N ILE A 37 -4.96 -4.95 -20.23
CA ILE A 37 -6.08 -4.53 -19.38
C ILE A 37 -7.30 -4.23 -20.27
N LYS A 38 -8.33 -5.06 -20.14
CA LYS A 38 -9.61 -4.88 -20.84
C LYS A 38 -10.47 -3.86 -20.12
N ASP A 39 -11.35 -3.18 -20.86
CA ASP A 39 -12.27 -2.18 -20.28
C ASP A 39 -13.23 -2.80 -19.24
N THR A 40 -13.50 -4.10 -19.32
CA THR A 40 -14.30 -4.82 -18.33
C THR A 40 -13.68 -4.83 -16.93
N TYR A 41 -12.37 -4.60 -16.79
CA TYR A 41 -11.70 -4.52 -15.51
C TYR A 41 -11.82 -3.14 -14.84
N THR A 42 -12.19 -2.10 -15.61
CA THR A 42 -12.27 -0.73 -15.09
C THR A 42 -13.36 -0.53 -14.04
N VAL A 43 -14.34 -1.44 -13.98
CA VAL A 43 -15.43 -1.42 -12.99
C VAL A 43 -15.12 -2.20 -11.70
N GLU A 44 -13.96 -2.82 -11.61
CA GLU A 44 -13.57 -3.68 -10.48
C GLU A 44 -13.55 -2.93 -9.14
N TRP A 45 -13.28 -1.62 -9.16
CA TRP A 45 -13.37 -0.78 -7.97
C TRP A 45 -14.70 -0.91 -7.22
N ALA A 46 -15.80 -1.19 -7.94
CA ALA A 46 -17.13 -1.33 -7.36
C ALA A 46 -17.29 -2.60 -6.49
N TYR A 47 -16.43 -3.59 -6.67
CA TYR A 47 -16.43 -4.84 -5.90
C TYR A 47 -15.50 -4.79 -4.69
N ILE A 48 -14.67 -3.75 -4.55
CA ILE A 48 -13.70 -3.65 -3.46
C ILE A 48 -14.33 -2.91 -2.28
N PRO A 49 -14.77 -3.60 -1.22
CA PRO A 49 -15.48 -2.98 -0.10
C PRO A 49 -14.64 -1.96 0.66
N HIS A 50 -13.33 -2.04 0.57
CA HIS A 50 -12.39 -1.12 1.21
C HIS A 50 -12.50 0.30 0.67
N PHE A 51 -12.85 0.50 -0.60
CA PHE A 51 -13.04 1.82 -1.19
C PHE A 51 -14.28 2.57 -0.66
N TYR A 52 -15.21 1.85 -0.04
CA TYR A 52 -16.39 2.45 0.60
C TYR A 52 -16.14 2.94 2.03
N ARG A 53 -14.91 2.77 2.52
CA ARG A 53 -14.49 3.25 3.84
C ARG A 53 -13.42 4.33 3.66
N ASN A 54 -13.73 5.55 4.15
CA ASN A 54 -12.78 6.67 4.07
C ASN A 54 -11.44 6.31 4.70
N PHE A 55 -10.36 6.64 4.00
CA PHE A 55 -8.98 6.50 4.49
C PHE A 55 -8.58 5.08 4.90
N TYR A 56 -9.25 4.05 4.37
CA TYR A 56 -8.96 2.69 4.79
C TYR A 56 -7.83 2.04 3.99
N VAL A 57 -7.80 2.23 2.66
CA VAL A 57 -6.91 1.49 1.77
C VAL A 57 -5.42 1.79 2.02
N TYR A 58 -5.05 3.03 2.31
CA TYR A 58 -3.65 3.41 2.54
C TYR A 58 -3.05 2.76 3.80
N GLN A 59 -3.88 2.31 4.74
CA GLN A 59 -3.44 1.70 6.00
C GLN A 59 -2.61 0.43 5.77
N TYR A 60 -2.85 -0.28 4.68
CA TYR A 60 -2.05 -1.45 4.31
C TYR A 60 -0.62 -1.06 3.95
N ALA A 61 -0.44 0.00 3.17
CA ALA A 61 0.88 0.48 2.79
C ALA A 61 1.67 0.99 4.00
N THR A 62 1.01 1.73 4.91
CA THR A 62 1.66 2.22 6.14
C THR A 62 2.03 1.07 7.08
N SER A 63 1.13 0.11 7.25
CA SER A 63 1.36 -1.05 8.13
C SER A 63 2.51 -1.93 7.64
N ILE A 64 2.56 -2.23 6.35
CA ILE A 64 3.65 -3.05 5.79
C ILE A 64 4.99 -2.32 5.85
N SER A 65 5.01 -1.00 5.64
CA SER A 65 6.23 -0.20 5.73
C SER A 65 6.79 -0.19 7.15
N ALA A 66 5.94 0.00 8.17
CA ALA A 66 6.34 -0.07 9.57
C ALA A 66 6.85 -1.46 9.96
N ALA A 67 6.13 -2.51 9.57
CA ALA A 67 6.51 -3.89 9.85
C ALA A 67 7.87 -4.22 9.20
N TYR A 68 8.06 -3.78 7.97
CA TYR A 68 9.31 -4.01 7.27
C TYR A 68 10.47 -3.28 7.93
N PHE A 69 10.32 -2.00 8.25
CA PHE A 69 11.33 -1.18 8.92
C PHE A 69 11.76 -1.78 10.26
N LEU A 70 10.82 -2.29 11.07
CA LEU A 70 11.11 -2.98 12.33
C LEU A 70 11.83 -4.31 12.09
N THR A 71 11.38 -5.08 11.11
CA THR A 71 11.98 -6.38 10.78
C THR A 71 13.43 -6.22 10.30
N ASP A 72 13.69 -5.21 9.47
CA ASP A 72 15.03 -4.91 8.98
C ASP A 72 15.99 -4.60 10.13
N LYS A 73 15.58 -3.78 11.10
CA LYS A 73 16.35 -3.51 12.32
C LYS A 73 16.68 -4.78 13.12
N ILE A 74 15.72 -5.72 13.20
CA ILE A 74 15.92 -6.98 13.90
C ILE A 74 16.90 -7.88 13.16
N LEU A 75 16.77 -8.00 11.84
CA LEU A 75 17.65 -8.81 11.01
C LEU A 75 19.09 -8.27 11.01
N ASN A 76 19.24 -6.96 11.02
CA ASN A 76 20.52 -6.27 11.16
C ASN A 76 21.08 -6.30 12.59
N LYS A 77 20.38 -6.97 13.52
CA LYS A 77 20.80 -7.10 14.93
C LYS A 77 21.04 -5.76 15.64
N GLU A 78 20.26 -4.75 15.26
CA GLU A 78 20.32 -3.47 15.98
C GLU A 78 19.95 -3.67 17.45
N LYS A 79 20.74 -3.04 18.31
CA LYS A 79 20.58 -3.18 19.77
C LYS A 79 19.19 -2.71 20.21
N GLY A 80 18.45 -3.55 20.91
CA GLY A 80 17.13 -3.22 21.46
C GLY A 80 15.97 -3.41 20.47
N SER A 81 16.22 -3.78 19.21
CA SER A 81 15.16 -3.90 18.20
C SER A 81 14.11 -4.97 18.53
N LYS A 82 14.52 -6.09 19.11
CA LYS A 82 13.60 -7.14 19.54
C LYS A 82 12.70 -6.69 20.69
N GLU A 83 13.28 -6.04 21.68
CA GLU A 83 12.58 -5.46 22.82
C GLU A 83 11.58 -4.40 22.36
N THR A 84 11.96 -3.58 21.38
CA THR A 84 11.08 -2.59 20.75
C THR A 84 9.85 -3.25 20.13
N LEU A 85 10.03 -4.32 19.36
CA LEU A 85 8.89 -5.05 18.77
C LEU A 85 7.98 -5.64 19.86
N ILE A 86 8.56 -6.26 20.89
CA ILE A 86 7.79 -6.83 22.01
C ILE A 86 6.98 -5.74 22.71
N ASN A 87 7.58 -4.58 22.96
CA ASN A 87 6.89 -3.45 23.60
C ASN A 87 5.71 -2.93 22.76
N ILE A 88 5.86 -2.86 21.43
CA ILE A 88 4.76 -2.50 20.51
C ILE A 88 3.61 -3.51 20.65
N LEU A 89 3.93 -4.82 20.62
CA LEU A 89 2.91 -5.86 20.73
C LEU A 89 2.22 -5.84 22.09
N GLN A 90 2.94 -5.57 23.17
CA GLN A 90 2.39 -5.47 24.53
C GLN A 90 1.56 -4.20 24.73
N ALA A 91 1.86 -3.13 24.00
CA ALA A 91 1.09 -1.88 24.10
C ALA A 91 -0.37 -2.07 23.68
N GLY A 92 -0.66 -3.01 22.78
CA GLY A 92 -2.02 -3.31 22.31
C GLY A 92 -2.77 -2.03 21.87
N GLY A 93 -3.93 -1.78 22.49
CA GLY A 93 -4.75 -0.58 22.24
C GLY A 93 -4.59 0.53 23.29
N SER A 94 -3.45 0.62 23.98
CA SER A 94 -3.23 1.57 25.07
C SER A 94 -3.13 3.04 24.63
N ASN A 95 -2.79 3.27 23.35
CA ASN A 95 -2.67 4.60 22.77
C ASN A 95 -2.98 4.56 21.27
N TYR A 96 -2.94 5.71 20.59
CA TYR A 96 -3.07 5.78 19.13
C TYR A 96 -1.91 5.02 18.45
N PRO A 97 -2.18 4.28 17.36
CA PRO A 97 -1.14 3.52 16.66
C PRO A 97 0.07 4.35 16.23
N PHE A 98 -0.16 5.59 15.81
CA PHE A 98 0.91 6.50 15.44
C PHE A 98 1.86 6.77 16.62
N ASP A 99 1.31 7.06 17.80
CA ASP A 99 2.10 7.36 19.00
C ASP A 99 2.85 6.14 19.53
N ILE A 100 2.23 4.95 19.44
CA ILE A 100 2.88 3.69 19.82
C ILE A 100 4.12 3.45 18.95
N LEU A 101 3.98 3.63 17.63
CA LEU A 101 5.08 3.48 16.69
C LEU A 101 6.15 4.55 16.88
N LEU A 102 5.75 5.81 17.04
CA LEU A 102 6.67 6.92 17.26
C LEU A 102 7.52 6.73 18.53
N ASN A 103 6.89 6.33 19.64
CA ASN A 103 7.57 6.02 20.90
C ASN A 103 8.53 4.83 20.77
N ALA A 104 8.28 3.94 19.82
CA ALA A 104 9.15 2.82 19.48
C ALA A 104 10.25 3.19 18.47
N GLY A 105 10.38 4.46 18.11
CA GLY A 105 11.38 4.93 17.15
C GLY A 105 11.02 4.68 15.68
N VAL A 106 9.73 4.47 15.38
CA VAL A 106 9.18 4.34 14.04
C VAL A 106 8.34 5.56 13.73
N ASP A 107 8.96 6.59 13.19
CA ASP A 107 8.27 7.82 12.80
C ASP A 107 7.62 7.65 11.44
N MET A 108 6.29 7.41 11.43
CA MET A 108 5.50 7.25 10.21
C MET A 108 5.36 8.53 9.37
N SER A 109 5.83 9.67 9.85
CA SER A 109 5.93 10.91 9.05
C SER A 109 7.27 11.00 8.31
N SER A 110 8.22 10.13 8.64
CA SER A 110 9.57 10.11 8.04
C SER A 110 9.58 9.30 6.74
N GLU A 111 10.26 9.82 5.73
CA GLU A 111 10.52 9.12 4.47
C GLU A 111 11.31 7.82 4.68
N ALA A 112 12.16 7.76 5.69
CA ALA A 112 13.03 6.61 5.96
C ALA A 112 12.26 5.29 6.13
N VAL A 113 11.05 5.34 6.74
CA VAL A 113 10.20 4.16 6.94
C VAL A 113 9.73 3.59 5.60
N TYR A 114 9.39 4.45 4.65
CA TYR A 114 8.90 4.03 3.33
C TYR A 114 10.05 3.66 2.39
N SER A 115 11.16 4.36 2.47
CA SER A 115 12.34 4.07 1.64
C SER A 115 12.93 2.69 1.94
N SER A 116 12.82 2.19 3.17
CA SER A 116 13.32 0.86 3.53
C SER A 116 12.64 -0.26 2.76
N ILE A 117 11.30 -0.22 2.60
CA ILE A 117 10.56 -1.23 1.85
C ILE A 117 10.83 -1.13 0.34
N ILE A 118 10.98 0.10 -0.19
CA ILE A 118 11.31 0.32 -1.60
C ILE A 118 12.68 -0.26 -1.92
N SER A 119 13.70 0.06 -1.11
CA SER A 119 15.05 -0.47 -1.28
C SER A 119 15.10 -2.01 -1.23
N ARG A 120 14.26 -2.61 -0.39
CA ARG A 120 14.17 -4.08 -0.35
C ARG A 120 13.51 -4.65 -1.59
N MET A 121 12.52 -3.99 -2.12
CA MET A 121 11.86 -4.41 -3.36
C MET A 121 12.86 -4.42 -4.51
N ASP A 122 13.69 -3.37 -4.62
CA ASP A 122 14.77 -3.31 -5.62
C ASP A 122 15.75 -4.48 -5.46
N GLN A 123 16.22 -4.75 -4.23
CA GLN A 123 17.11 -5.89 -3.96
C GLN A 123 16.48 -7.23 -4.36
N LEU A 124 15.18 -7.43 -4.07
CA LEU A 124 14.50 -8.66 -4.45
C LEU A 124 14.35 -8.79 -5.96
N MET A 125 14.12 -7.71 -6.68
CA MET A 125 14.09 -7.72 -8.14
C MET A 125 15.46 -8.08 -8.71
N ASP A 126 16.54 -7.53 -8.19
CA ASP A 126 17.91 -7.89 -8.57
C ASP A 126 18.20 -9.39 -8.32
N GLU A 127 17.79 -9.92 -7.15
CA GLU A 127 17.93 -11.34 -6.82
C GLU A 127 17.16 -12.23 -7.82
N VAL A 128 15.96 -11.85 -8.21
CA VAL A 128 15.14 -12.58 -9.20
C VAL A 128 15.81 -12.56 -10.58
N GLU A 129 16.31 -11.42 -11.01
CA GLU A 129 17.04 -11.30 -12.28
C GLU A 129 18.27 -12.21 -12.32
N LEU A 130 19.04 -12.26 -11.23
CA LEU A 130 20.19 -13.17 -11.12
C LEU A 130 19.82 -14.66 -11.19
N ILE A 131 18.61 -15.01 -10.75
CA ILE A 131 18.12 -16.41 -10.83
C ILE A 131 17.65 -16.73 -12.24
N LEU A 132 16.97 -15.82 -12.90
CA LEU A 132 16.41 -16.03 -14.25
C LEU A 132 17.47 -16.01 -15.35
N ASN A 133 18.60 -15.35 -15.13
CA ASN A 133 19.72 -15.26 -16.08
C ASN A 133 20.75 -16.38 -15.92
N LYS A 134 20.51 -17.37 -15.07
CA LYS A 134 21.30 -18.60 -14.94
C LYS A 134 20.76 -19.71 -15.83
#